data_6687a53ecbb9997f07ea2ce48a4017b9
#
_entry.id   6687a53ecbb9997f07ea2ce48a4017b9
#
_cell.length_a   1.000
_cell.length_b   1.000
_cell.length_c   1.000
_cell.angle_alpha   90.00
_cell.angle_beta   90.00
_cell.angle_gamma   90.00
#
_symmetry.space_group_name_H-M   'P 1'
#
loop_
_entity.id
_entity.type
_entity.pdbx_description
1 polymer ?
#
loop_
_entity_poly.entity_id
_entity_poly.type
_entity_poly.pdbx_seq_one_letter_code
_entity_poly.pdbx_strand_id
1 'polypeptide(L)'
;MKRLYCLLFMLLVLARINAGTPVKILAIGNSFSEDAVEQNLHELATAKGIETVIGNMYIPGCPLELHAKNMRTGARAYRYRKIDAFGNRVQVDSMSLSKALADEDWDYISLQQASQLSGLYDTYQPYLHALIAYIRVHVPTKAKIVFHQTWAYAQNSKRAGYENYGKNQMKMYRAIVRASGQAMRTEPIALLIPSGTAIQNARTSSYGDTMNRDGFHLDLLYGRYTAACTWFAVLFRRKVEGNPYAPKGMTPQQVQISQWAADAAARHPYEVTEIKL
;
A
#
# COMPACT_ATOMS: atom_id res chain seq x y z
N MET A 1 29.46 17.77 56.51
CA MET A 1 29.59 17.24 55.16
C MET A 1 28.69 16.02 54.95
N LYS A 2 27.34 16.19 55.02
CA LYS A 2 26.37 15.10 54.79
C LYS A 2 25.01 15.66 54.30
N ARG A 3 24.97 16.51 53.27
CA ARG A 3 23.71 17.02 52.70
C ARG A 3 23.76 17.33 51.21
N LEU A 4 24.58 16.60 50.41
CA LEU A 4 24.68 16.88 48.98
C LEU A 4 24.51 15.66 48.08
N TYR A 5 23.89 14.58 48.54
CA TYR A 5 23.66 13.36 47.72
C TYR A 5 22.18 13.04 47.44
N CYS A 6 21.22 13.90 47.79
CA CYS A 6 19.80 13.62 47.59
C CYS A 6 19.14 14.35 46.40
N LEU A 7 19.88 15.08 45.58
CA LEU A 7 19.29 15.89 44.49
C LEU A 7 19.60 15.39 43.07
N LEU A 8 20.30 14.26 42.94
CA LEU A 8 20.67 13.71 41.64
C LEU A 8 19.85 12.48 41.22
N PHE A 9 18.78 12.11 41.95
CA PHE A 9 17.99 10.90 41.68
C PHE A 9 16.57 11.19 41.19
N MET A 10 16.23 12.44 40.89
CA MET A 10 14.85 12.85 40.59
C MET A 10 14.66 13.44 39.19
N LEU A 11 15.57 13.16 38.23
CA LEU A 11 15.50 13.67 36.85
C LEU A 11 15.50 12.56 35.79
N LEU A 12 15.13 11.33 36.17
CA LEU A 12 15.00 10.18 35.27
C LEU A 12 13.57 9.65 35.23
N VAL A 13 12.59 10.54 35.30
CA VAL A 13 11.19 10.12 35.17
C VAL A 13 10.51 11.02 34.16
N LEU A 14 9.99 10.34 33.11
CA LEU A 14 8.93 10.82 32.23
C LEU A 14 9.33 11.61 30.97
N ALA A 15 10.16 11.03 30.10
CA ALA A 15 9.74 11.03 28.71
C ALA A 15 8.70 9.90 28.54
N ARG A 16 7.50 10.04 29.04
CA ARG A 16 6.34 9.35 28.45
C ARG A 16 6.24 9.96 27.06
N ILE A 17 6.86 9.29 26.08
CA ILE A 17 6.45 9.40 24.70
C ILE A 17 4.94 9.13 24.76
N ASN A 18 4.12 10.13 24.47
CA ASN A 18 2.74 9.90 24.12
C ASN A 18 2.78 9.03 22.86
N ALA A 19 2.90 7.74 23.03
CA ALA A 19 2.68 6.78 21.97
C ALA A 19 1.24 6.98 21.53
N GLY A 20 1.05 7.63 20.39
CA GLY A 20 -0.27 7.81 19.82
C GLY A 20 -0.88 6.43 19.56
N THR A 21 -2.21 6.35 19.52
CA THR A 21 -2.87 5.09 19.12
C THR A 21 -2.33 4.67 17.75
N PRO A 22 -1.84 3.42 17.57
CA PRO A 22 -1.33 2.95 16.29
C PRO A 22 -2.34 3.12 15.16
N VAL A 23 -1.88 3.59 14.01
CA VAL A 23 -2.71 3.64 12.78
C VAL A 23 -2.85 2.23 12.22
N LYS A 24 -4.08 1.76 12.06
CA LYS A 24 -4.39 0.37 11.69
C LYS A 24 -4.84 0.28 10.25
N ILE A 25 -4.12 -0.49 9.44
CA ILE A 25 -4.27 -0.58 7.99
C ILE A 25 -4.49 -2.05 7.62
N LEU A 26 -5.59 -2.35 6.90
CA LEU A 26 -5.84 -3.66 6.33
C LEU A 26 -5.80 -3.57 4.80
N ALA A 27 -4.92 -4.32 4.17
CA ALA A 27 -4.94 -4.53 2.73
C ALA A 27 -5.68 -5.82 2.39
N ILE A 28 -6.62 -5.77 1.45
CA ILE A 28 -7.29 -6.93 0.87
C ILE A 28 -6.84 -7.01 -0.59
N GLY A 29 -5.96 -7.99 -0.88
CA GLY A 29 -5.31 -8.00 -2.18
C GLY A 29 -4.58 -9.30 -2.52
N ASN A 30 -3.46 -9.14 -3.17
CA ASN A 30 -2.65 -10.21 -3.74
C ASN A 30 -1.15 -9.85 -3.65
N SER A 31 -0.31 -10.40 -4.55
CA SER A 31 1.13 -10.08 -4.54
C SER A 31 1.45 -8.59 -4.73
N PHE A 32 0.51 -7.79 -5.25
CA PHE A 32 0.72 -6.35 -5.40
C PHE A 32 0.52 -5.61 -4.06
N SER A 33 -0.42 -6.03 -3.20
CA SER A 33 -0.46 -5.52 -1.83
C SER A 33 0.73 -5.99 -1.01
N GLU A 34 1.19 -7.24 -1.20
CA GLU A 34 2.42 -7.75 -0.57
C GLU A 34 3.63 -6.84 -0.89
N ASP A 35 3.85 -6.54 -2.18
CA ASP A 35 4.95 -5.67 -2.61
C ASP A 35 4.84 -4.24 -2.04
N ALA A 36 3.62 -3.74 -1.80
CA ALA A 36 3.39 -2.36 -1.40
C ALA A 36 3.42 -2.12 0.12
N VAL A 37 2.90 -3.05 0.94
CA VAL A 37 2.65 -2.77 2.37
C VAL A 37 3.46 -3.60 3.34
N GLU A 38 3.99 -4.76 2.91
CA GLU A 38 4.58 -5.70 3.86
C GLU A 38 6.06 -5.41 4.19
N GLN A 39 6.76 -4.57 3.43
CA GLN A 39 8.21 -4.45 3.57
C GLN A 39 8.71 -3.14 4.19
N ASN A 40 8.20 -2.01 3.79
CA ASN A 40 8.81 -0.72 4.13
C ASN A 40 7.84 0.27 4.79
N LEU A 41 6.52 0.02 4.72
CA LEU A 41 5.53 0.98 5.18
C LEU A 41 5.57 1.20 6.70
N HIS A 42 5.75 0.12 7.47
CA HIS A 42 5.88 0.19 8.92
C HIS A 42 7.14 0.99 9.32
N GLU A 43 8.26 0.70 8.70
CA GLU A 43 9.54 1.33 8.98
C GLU A 43 9.54 2.82 8.58
N LEU A 44 8.92 3.18 7.44
CA LEU A 44 8.72 4.58 7.04
C LEU A 44 7.88 5.36 8.06
N ALA A 45 6.82 4.75 8.57
CA ALA A 45 5.95 5.34 9.59
C ALA A 45 6.69 5.51 10.92
N THR A 46 7.36 4.45 11.38
CA THR A 46 8.15 4.44 12.62
C THR A 46 9.24 5.51 12.62
N ALA A 47 9.93 5.70 11.48
CA ALA A 47 10.95 6.74 11.31
C ALA A 47 10.42 8.17 11.44
N LYS A 48 9.10 8.35 11.38
CA LYS A 48 8.40 9.63 11.62
C LYS A 48 7.57 9.63 12.91
N GLY A 49 7.82 8.68 13.82
CA GLY A 49 7.16 8.57 15.11
C GLY A 49 5.68 8.15 15.02
N ILE A 50 5.31 7.44 13.96
CA ILE A 50 3.94 6.93 13.76
C ILE A 50 3.98 5.42 13.97
N GLU A 51 3.26 4.95 14.98
CA GLU A 51 3.04 3.51 15.19
C GLU A 51 1.99 3.00 14.20
N THR A 52 2.19 1.78 13.68
CA THR A 52 1.26 1.17 12.74
C THR A 52 1.01 -0.29 13.05
N VAL A 53 -0.23 -0.76 12.81
CA VAL A 53 -0.57 -2.17 12.68
C VAL A 53 -0.99 -2.38 11.22
N ILE A 54 -0.33 -3.30 10.52
CA ILE A 54 -0.57 -3.54 9.09
C ILE A 54 -0.98 -4.99 8.90
N GLY A 55 -2.22 -5.21 8.42
CA GLY A 55 -2.71 -6.51 7.99
C GLY A 55 -2.74 -6.61 6.46
N ASN A 56 -2.40 -7.79 5.91
CA ASN A 56 -2.57 -8.08 4.49
C ASN A 56 -3.30 -9.41 4.30
N MET A 57 -4.50 -9.35 3.71
CA MET A 57 -5.32 -10.48 3.31
C MET A 57 -4.89 -10.93 1.91
N TYR A 58 -3.98 -11.88 1.86
CA TYR A 58 -3.28 -12.30 0.65
C TYR A 58 -3.83 -13.58 0.03
N ILE A 59 -4.13 -13.52 -1.27
CA ILE A 59 -4.29 -14.68 -2.15
C ILE A 59 -3.56 -14.36 -3.47
N PRO A 60 -2.65 -15.24 -4.00
CA PRO A 60 -1.93 -14.98 -5.24
C PRO A 60 -2.85 -14.64 -6.40
N GLY A 61 -2.62 -13.51 -7.08
CA GLY A 61 -3.36 -13.11 -8.28
C GLY A 61 -4.86 -12.88 -8.10
N CYS A 62 -5.35 -12.79 -6.87
CA CYS A 62 -6.79 -12.70 -6.55
C CYS A 62 -7.45 -11.46 -7.15
N PRO A 63 -8.46 -11.61 -8.01
CA PRO A 63 -9.28 -10.51 -8.49
C PRO A 63 -10.42 -10.17 -7.51
N LEU A 64 -11.03 -9.00 -7.68
CA LEU A 64 -12.19 -8.56 -6.90
C LEU A 64 -13.34 -9.59 -6.92
N GLU A 65 -13.56 -10.25 -8.04
CA GLU A 65 -14.55 -11.34 -8.15
C GLU A 65 -14.32 -12.47 -7.16
N LEU A 66 -13.06 -12.95 -7.04
CA LEU A 66 -12.73 -14.02 -6.10
C LEU A 66 -12.80 -13.55 -4.65
N HIS A 67 -12.39 -12.30 -4.36
CA HIS A 67 -12.61 -11.71 -3.04
C HIS A 67 -14.10 -11.67 -2.69
N ALA A 68 -14.96 -11.25 -3.62
CA ALA A 68 -16.41 -11.22 -3.43
C ALA A 68 -17.03 -12.63 -3.29
N LYS A 69 -16.51 -13.62 -4.02
CA LYS A 69 -16.92 -15.02 -3.83
C LYS A 69 -16.57 -15.51 -2.43
N ASN A 70 -15.31 -15.31 -1.99
CA ASN A 70 -14.84 -15.72 -0.66
C ASN A 70 -15.62 -15.03 0.46
N MET A 71 -15.98 -13.76 0.27
CA MET A 71 -16.83 -13.00 1.18
C MET A 71 -18.21 -13.69 1.35
N ARG A 72 -18.88 -14.01 0.23
CA ARG A 72 -20.24 -14.62 0.25
C ARG A 72 -20.25 -16.02 0.87
N THR A 73 -19.18 -16.79 0.66
CA THR A 73 -19.08 -18.17 1.16
C THR A 73 -18.44 -18.29 2.55
N GLY A 74 -17.94 -17.19 3.12
CA GLY A 74 -17.17 -17.21 4.36
C GLY A 74 -15.87 -18.01 4.25
N ALA A 75 -15.32 -18.15 3.02
CA ALA A 75 -14.18 -18.99 2.75
C ALA A 75 -12.93 -18.57 3.55
N ARG A 76 -12.27 -19.56 4.16
CA ARG A 76 -11.01 -19.38 4.89
C ARG A 76 -9.81 -19.53 3.94
N ALA A 77 -9.79 -18.75 2.86
CA ALA A 77 -8.86 -18.92 1.75
C ALA A 77 -7.62 -18.02 1.81
N TYR A 78 -7.56 -17.10 2.77
CA TYR A 78 -6.51 -16.09 2.82
C TYR A 78 -5.34 -16.54 3.69
N ARG A 79 -4.11 -16.18 3.26
CA ARG A 79 -2.98 -16.00 4.15
C ARG A 79 -3.09 -14.59 4.73
N TYR A 80 -3.29 -14.51 6.03
CA TYR A 80 -3.35 -13.23 6.72
C TYR A 80 -1.99 -12.96 7.34
N ARG A 81 -1.31 -11.94 6.83
CA ARG A 81 0.00 -11.50 7.33
C ARG A 81 -0.17 -10.19 8.07
N LYS A 82 0.35 -10.14 9.29
CA LYS A 82 0.20 -8.98 10.18
C LYS A 82 1.56 -8.53 10.68
N ILE A 83 1.76 -7.21 10.67
CA ILE A 83 2.86 -6.51 11.31
C ILE A 83 2.24 -5.75 12.48
N ASP A 84 2.68 -6.04 13.71
CA ASP A 84 2.19 -5.35 14.90
C ASP A 84 2.87 -3.99 15.11
N ALA A 85 2.47 -3.25 16.16
CA ALA A 85 3.02 -1.93 16.46
C ALA A 85 4.52 -1.94 16.78
N PHE A 86 5.08 -3.08 17.12
CA PHE A 86 6.50 -3.27 17.41
C PHE A 86 7.30 -3.77 16.19
N GLY A 87 6.63 -3.99 15.05
CA GLY A 87 7.24 -4.52 13.83
C GLY A 87 7.36 -6.04 13.78
N ASN A 88 6.79 -6.77 14.76
CA ASN A 88 6.76 -8.23 14.71
C ASN A 88 5.83 -8.71 13.60
N ARG A 89 6.26 -9.74 12.88
CA ARG A 89 5.55 -10.27 11.72
C ARG A 89 4.99 -11.65 12.04
N VAL A 90 3.69 -11.82 11.84
CA VAL A 90 3.00 -13.09 12.00
C VAL A 90 2.20 -13.43 10.75
N GLN A 91 2.03 -14.71 10.47
CA GLN A 91 1.16 -15.21 9.41
C GLN A 91 0.17 -16.21 9.99
N VAL A 92 -1.10 -16.03 9.63
CA VAL A 92 -2.18 -16.97 9.92
C VAL A 92 -2.73 -17.46 8.60
N ASP A 93 -2.59 -18.75 8.35
CA ASP A 93 -3.19 -19.41 7.18
C ASP A 93 -4.67 -19.69 7.42
N SER A 94 -5.42 -19.84 6.33
CA SER A 94 -6.85 -20.15 6.41
C SER A 94 -7.69 -19.10 7.16
N MET A 95 -7.40 -17.82 6.95
CA MET A 95 -8.20 -16.68 7.45
C MET A 95 -9.42 -16.43 6.55
N SER A 96 -10.56 -16.06 7.15
CA SER A 96 -11.71 -15.51 6.41
C SER A 96 -11.75 -13.99 6.46
N LEU A 97 -12.42 -13.36 5.49
CA LEU A 97 -12.53 -11.90 5.43
C LEU A 97 -13.20 -11.34 6.69
N SER A 98 -14.30 -11.95 7.15
CA SER A 98 -15.02 -11.49 8.34
C SER A 98 -14.15 -11.50 9.61
N LYS A 99 -13.31 -12.55 9.78
CA LYS A 99 -12.40 -12.62 10.93
C LYS A 99 -11.31 -11.57 10.87
N ALA A 100 -10.75 -11.30 9.69
CA ALA A 100 -9.73 -10.27 9.54
C ALA A 100 -10.30 -8.85 9.74
N LEU A 101 -11.53 -8.60 9.30
CA LEU A 101 -12.22 -7.33 9.56
C LEU A 101 -12.47 -7.10 11.05
N ALA A 102 -12.69 -8.15 11.84
CA ALA A 102 -12.92 -8.11 13.28
C ALA A 102 -11.62 -8.17 14.12
N ASP A 103 -10.45 -8.35 13.50
CA ASP A 103 -9.17 -8.52 14.21
C ASP A 103 -8.67 -7.23 14.86
N GLU A 104 -8.98 -6.09 14.25
CA GLU A 104 -8.59 -4.77 14.74
C GLU A 104 -9.68 -3.72 14.44
N ASP A 105 -9.65 -2.61 15.18
CA ASP A 105 -10.42 -1.39 14.84
C ASP A 105 -9.71 -0.65 13.71
N TRP A 106 -9.83 -1.14 12.49
CA TRP A 106 -9.13 -0.61 11.31
C TRP A 106 -9.45 0.87 11.03
N ASP A 107 -8.42 1.67 10.78
CA ASP A 107 -8.56 3.06 10.31
C ASP A 107 -8.68 3.13 8.79
N TYR A 108 -7.94 2.26 8.10
CA TYR A 108 -7.94 2.17 6.63
C TYR A 108 -8.10 0.72 6.18
N ILE A 109 -8.97 0.51 5.20
CA ILE A 109 -9.13 -0.79 4.54
C ILE A 109 -8.99 -0.59 3.05
N SER A 110 -8.00 -1.23 2.44
CA SER A 110 -7.74 -1.09 1.02
C SER A 110 -8.27 -2.25 0.21
N LEU A 111 -8.79 -1.90 -0.97
CA LEU A 111 -9.16 -2.82 -2.03
C LEU A 111 -8.33 -2.50 -3.28
N GLN A 112 -8.11 -3.51 -4.12
CA GLN A 112 -7.43 -3.39 -5.41
C GLN A 112 -7.94 -4.43 -6.38
N GLN A 113 -7.76 -4.21 -7.69
CA GLN A 113 -8.01 -5.25 -8.68
C GLN A 113 -6.74 -6.06 -8.96
N ALA A 114 -6.88 -7.29 -9.44
CA ALA A 114 -5.76 -8.08 -9.95
C ALA A 114 -5.09 -7.37 -11.14
N SER A 115 -3.77 -7.45 -11.21
CA SER A 115 -2.96 -6.60 -12.10
C SER A 115 -3.36 -6.68 -13.58
N GLN A 116 -3.65 -7.88 -14.09
CA GLN A 116 -4.08 -8.09 -15.48
C GLN A 116 -5.46 -7.50 -15.80
N LEU A 117 -6.28 -7.26 -14.78
CA LEU A 117 -7.64 -6.72 -14.89
C LEU A 117 -7.73 -5.25 -14.43
N SER A 118 -6.65 -4.70 -13.87
CA SER A 118 -6.69 -3.41 -13.18
C SER A 118 -7.00 -2.20 -14.08
N GLY A 119 -6.83 -2.33 -15.40
CA GLY A 119 -7.25 -1.34 -16.38
C GLY A 119 -8.62 -1.62 -17.02
N LEU A 120 -9.30 -2.69 -16.64
CA LEU A 120 -10.58 -3.15 -17.22
C LEU A 120 -11.71 -2.91 -16.21
N TYR A 121 -12.29 -1.70 -16.21
CA TYR A 121 -13.27 -1.28 -15.20
C TYR A 121 -14.49 -2.20 -15.10
N ASP A 122 -14.95 -2.77 -16.21
CA ASP A 122 -16.10 -3.68 -16.22
C ASP A 122 -15.89 -4.91 -15.32
N THR A 123 -14.62 -5.28 -15.04
CA THR A 123 -14.27 -6.38 -14.13
C THR A 123 -14.33 -5.98 -12.64
N TYR A 124 -14.57 -4.71 -12.35
CA TYR A 124 -14.70 -4.23 -10.97
C TYR A 124 -16.14 -4.47 -10.45
N GLN A 125 -17.11 -4.38 -11.32
CA GLN A 125 -18.52 -4.48 -10.96
C GLN A 125 -19.10 -5.88 -11.25
N PRO A 126 -20.00 -6.34 -10.38
CA PRO A 126 -20.54 -5.70 -9.16
C PRO A 126 -19.68 -5.95 -7.92
N TYR A 127 -18.49 -6.50 -8.07
CA TYR A 127 -17.68 -7.07 -6.98
C TYR A 127 -17.15 -6.01 -6.03
N LEU A 128 -16.64 -4.87 -6.56
CA LEU A 128 -16.11 -3.79 -5.74
C LEU A 128 -17.20 -3.18 -4.85
N HIS A 129 -18.36 -2.90 -5.43
CA HIS A 129 -19.53 -2.42 -4.70
C HIS A 129 -19.94 -3.37 -3.57
N ALA A 130 -20.07 -4.67 -3.88
CA ALA A 130 -20.45 -5.68 -2.89
C ALA A 130 -19.43 -5.82 -1.75
N LEU A 131 -18.13 -5.75 -2.05
CA LEU A 131 -17.07 -5.79 -1.04
C LEU A 131 -17.12 -4.56 -0.14
N ILE A 132 -17.29 -3.36 -0.70
CA ILE A 132 -17.42 -2.12 0.08
C ILE A 132 -18.63 -2.17 1.00
N ALA A 133 -19.79 -2.58 0.49
CA ALA A 133 -21.01 -2.72 1.28
C ALA A 133 -20.81 -3.70 2.45
N TYR A 134 -20.21 -4.85 2.18
CA TYR A 134 -19.90 -5.85 3.19
C TYR A 134 -18.96 -5.29 4.27
N ILE A 135 -17.86 -4.63 3.87
CA ILE A 135 -16.91 -4.04 4.81
C ILE A 135 -17.62 -3.03 5.73
N ARG A 136 -18.48 -2.16 5.16
CA ARG A 136 -19.21 -1.13 5.92
C ARG A 136 -20.11 -1.69 7.01
N VAL A 137 -20.65 -2.90 6.84
CA VAL A 137 -21.46 -3.58 7.87
C VAL A 137 -20.60 -4.20 8.99
N HIS A 138 -19.35 -4.55 8.68
CA HIS A 138 -18.48 -5.31 9.59
C HIS A 138 -17.44 -4.47 10.33
N VAL A 139 -17.28 -3.20 10.00
CA VAL A 139 -16.28 -2.33 10.61
C VAL A 139 -16.90 -1.04 11.17
N PRO A 140 -16.27 -0.38 12.15
CA PRO A 140 -16.70 0.91 12.64
C PRO A 140 -16.82 1.95 11.51
N THR A 141 -17.78 2.86 11.62
CA THR A 141 -18.03 3.93 10.62
C THR A 141 -16.84 4.84 10.37
N LYS A 142 -15.89 4.93 11.31
CA LYS A 142 -14.65 5.71 11.18
C LYS A 142 -13.68 5.15 10.14
N ALA A 143 -13.74 3.84 9.85
CA ALA A 143 -12.82 3.19 8.90
C ALA A 143 -12.98 3.80 7.50
N LYS A 144 -11.87 4.17 6.88
CA LYS A 144 -11.83 4.71 5.52
C LYS A 144 -11.55 3.60 4.53
N ILE A 145 -12.44 3.45 3.54
CA ILE A 145 -12.15 2.60 2.40
C ILE A 145 -11.17 3.36 1.49
N VAL A 146 -10.09 2.71 1.11
CA VAL A 146 -9.11 3.25 0.19
C VAL A 146 -8.95 2.32 -1.01
N PHE A 147 -8.60 2.85 -2.17
CA PHE A 147 -8.35 2.05 -3.36
C PHE A 147 -6.88 2.12 -3.74
N HIS A 148 -6.24 0.95 -3.83
CA HIS A 148 -4.87 0.84 -4.26
C HIS A 148 -4.81 0.72 -5.78
N GLN A 149 -4.39 1.80 -6.46
CA GLN A 149 -4.09 1.79 -7.88
C GLN A 149 -2.77 1.03 -8.09
N THR A 150 -2.87 -0.12 -8.73
CA THR A 150 -1.71 -0.95 -9.05
C THR A 150 -0.93 -0.38 -10.25
N TRP A 151 0.22 -0.94 -10.56
CA TRP A 151 1.13 -0.45 -11.60
C TRP A 151 1.03 -1.24 -12.90
N ALA A 152 1.43 -0.59 -13.99
CA ALA A 152 1.59 -1.24 -15.28
C ALA A 152 2.81 -2.18 -15.29
N TYR A 153 2.73 -3.22 -16.11
CA TYR A 153 3.84 -4.15 -16.34
C TYR A 153 5.02 -3.46 -17.01
N ALA A 154 6.20 -4.07 -16.92
CA ALA A 154 7.35 -3.66 -17.72
C ALA A 154 7.05 -3.81 -19.22
N GLN A 155 7.67 -2.99 -20.06
CA GLN A 155 7.40 -2.99 -21.50
C GLN A 155 7.68 -4.35 -22.15
N ASN A 156 8.66 -5.09 -21.64
CA ASN A 156 9.06 -6.41 -22.13
C ASN A 156 8.36 -7.59 -21.43
N SER A 157 7.34 -7.32 -20.60
CA SER A 157 6.63 -8.34 -19.84
C SER A 157 5.99 -9.40 -20.73
N LYS A 158 6.10 -10.66 -20.30
CA LYS A 158 5.44 -11.81 -20.93
C LYS A 158 4.26 -12.31 -20.10
N ARG A 159 3.83 -11.55 -19.10
CA ARG A 159 2.74 -11.95 -18.21
C ARG A 159 1.42 -12.04 -18.95
N ALA A 160 0.68 -13.14 -18.74
CA ALA A 160 -0.65 -13.32 -19.30
C ALA A 160 -1.59 -12.17 -18.87
N GLY A 161 -2.44 -11.71 -19.79
CA GLY A 161 -3.31 -10.56 -19.60
C GLY A 161 -2.68 -9.22 -20.01
N TYR A 162 -1.37 -9.19 -20.37
CA TYR A 162 -0.77 -7.99 -20.93
C TYR A 162 -1.28 -7.70 -22.34
N GLU A 163 -1.77 -8.73 -23.01
CA GLU A 163 -2.46 -8.65 -24.33
C GLU A 163 -3.66 -7.71 -24.30
N ASN A 164 -4.38 -7.63 -23.17
CA ASN A 164 -5.52 -6.73 -22.96
C ASN A 164 -5.16 -5.26 -23.21
N TYR A 165 -3.87 -4.94 -23.11
CA TYR A 165 -3.33 -3.60 -23.31
C TYR A 165 -2.44 -3.50 -24.55
N GLY A 166 -2.53 -4.49 -25.45
CA GLY A 166 -1.69 -4.56 -26.67
C GLY A 166 -0.20 -4.65 -26.35
N LYS A 167 0.17 -5.26 -25.22
CA LYS A 167 1.56 -5.38 -24.71
C LYS A 167 2.29 -4.03 -24.69
N ASN A 168 1.58 -2.99 -24.29
CA ASN A 168 2.12 -1.63 -24.23
C ASN A 168 1.95 -1.06 -22.82
N GLN A 169 3.07 -0.72 -22.19
CA GLN A 169 3.15 -0.23 -20.81
C GLN A 169 2.30 1.03 -20.60
N MET A 170 2.42 2.02 -21.48
CA MET A 170 1.71 3.27 -21.35
C MET A 170 0.20 3.12 -21.62
N LYS A 171 -0.20 2.20 -22.51
CA LYS A 171 -1.63 1.87 -22.70
C LYS A 171 -2.19 1.23 -21.45
N MET A 172 -1.45 0.29 -20.83
CA MET A 172 -1.83 -0.34 -19.56
C MET A 172 -1.95 0.69 -18.44
N TYR A 173 -0.92 1.54 -18.26
CA TYR A 173 -0.94 2.61 -17.25
C TYR A 173 -2.16 3.52 -17.40
N ARG A 174 -2.39 4.04 -18.61
CA ARG A 174 -3.55 4.92 -18.87
C ARG A 174 -4.89 4.21 -18.62
N ALA A 175 -4.98 2.93 -18.91
CA ALA A 175 -6.17 2.13 -18.63
C ALA A 175 -6.39 1.99 -17.10
N ILE A 176 -5.33 1.70 -16.34
CA ILE A 176 -5.37 1.61 -14.88
C ILE A 176 -5.81 2.94 -14.26
N VAL A 177 -5.23 4.05 -14.71
CA VAL A 177 -5.59 5.40 -14.26
C VAL A 177 -7.08 5.68 -14.50
N ARG A 178 -7.58 5.38 -15.70
CA ARG A 178 -9.01 5.57 -16.03
C ARG A 178 -9.92 4.70 -15.15
N ALA A 179 -9.58 3.41 -15.00
CA ALA A 179 -10.39 2.48 -14.22
C ALA A 179 -10.43 2.86 -12.73
N SER A 180 -9.27 3.18 -12.13
CA SER A 180 -9.19 3.62 -10.74
C SER A 180 -9.89 4.98 -10.53
N GLY A 181 -9.74 5.92 -11.46
CA GLY A 181 -10.47 7.19 -11.41
C GLY A 181 -11.98 7.03 -11.54
N GLN A 182 -12.44 6.05 -12.31
CA GLN A 182 -13.87 5.70 -12.38
C GLN A 182 -14.35 5.09 -11.06
N ALA A 183 -13.62 4.16 -10.47
CA ALA A 183 -13.94 3.59 -9.15
C ALA A 183 -14.08 4.68 -8.08
N MET A 184 -13.17 5.66 -8.07
CA MET A 184 -13.24 6.80 -7.14
C MET A 184 -14.49 7.67 -7.32
N ARG A 185 -15.07 7.73 -8.52
CA ARG A 185 -16.28 8.51 -8.78
C ARG A 185 -17.57 7.75 -8.50
N THR A 186 -17.56 6.43 -8.63
CA THR A 186 -18.78 5.60 -8.57
C THR A 186 -18.96 4.90 -7.23
N GLU A 187 -17.89 4.75 -6.45
CA GLU A 187 -17.92 4.05 -5.18
C GLU A 187 -17.55 4.97 -4.00
N PRO A 188 -18.05 4.71 -2.79
CA PRO A 188 -17.76 5.51 -1.60
C PRO A 188 -16.34 5.23 -1.06
N ILE A 189 -15.33 5.49 -1.90
CA ILE A 189 -13.92 5.35 -1.60
C ILE A 189 -13.38 6.70 -1.13
N ALA A 190 -12.70 6.72 0.02
CA ALA A 190 -12.22 7.94 0.64
C ALA A 190 -10.90 8.46 0.05
N LEU A 191 -9.99 7.56 -0.35
CA LEU A 191 -8.66 7.90 -0.85
C LEU A 191 -8.23 6.94 -1.95
N LEU A 192 -7.49 7.46 -2.93
CA LEU A 192 -6.74 6.69 -3.91
C LEU A 192 -5.28 6.63 -3.48
N ILE A 193 -4.68 5.44 -3.49
CA ILE A 193 -3.25 5.26 -3.30
C ILE A 193 -2.63 5.00 -4.68
N PRO A 194 -2.01 6.00 -5.31
CA PRO A 194 -1.62 5.96 -6.72
C PRO A 194 -0.23 5.33 -6.93
N SER A 195 -0.02 4.10 -6.42
CA SER A 195 1.26 3.41 -6.58
C SER A 195 1.63 3.22 -8.06
N GLY A 196 0.63 2.98 -8.92
CA GLY A 196 0.85 2.87 -10.37
C GLY A 196 1.43 4.14 -10.97
N THR A 197 0.94 5.31 -10.56
CA THR A 197 1.47 6.61 -10.98
C THR A 197 2.85 6.86 -10.42
N ALA A 198 3.10 6.52 -9.14
CA ALA A 198 4.43 6.67 -8.54
C ALA A 198 5.50 5.81 -9.26
N ILE A 199 5.17 4.55 -9.57
CA ILE A 199 6.04 3.68 -10.35
C ILE A 199 6.28 4.25 -11.76
N GLN A 200 5.25 4.82 -12.39
CA GLN A 200 5.41 5.42 -13.72
C GLN A 200 6.25 6.71 -13.66
N ASN A 201 6.10 7.52 -12.60
CA ASN A 201 6.97 8.67 -12.35
C ASN A 201 8.44 8.24 -12.19
N ALA A 202 8.70 7.21 -11.35
CA ALA A 202 10.05 6.69 -11.13
C ALA A 202 10.71 6.19 -12.43
N ARG A 203 9.93 5.62 -13.36
CA ARG A 203 10.42 5.19 -14.68
C ARG A 203 10.91 6.33 -15.56
N THR A 204 10.52 7.58 -15.30
CA THR A 204 11.02 8.74 -16.06
C THR A 204 12.41 9.19 -15.65
N SER A 205 12.94 8.67 -14.54
CA SER A 205 14.29 8.93 -14.04
C SER A 205 15.31 7.97 -14.60
N SER A 206 16.52 7.98 -14.04
CA SER A 206 17.58 7.02 -14.33
C SER A 206 17.23 5.55 -14.06
N TYR A 207 16.14 5.25 -13.36
CA TYR A 207 15.63 3.88 -13.21
C TYR A 207 15.14 3.27 -14.52
N GLY A 208 14.55 4.09 -15.42
CA GLY A 208 13.95 3.55 -16.63
C GLY A 208 12.94 2.45 -16.32
N ASP A 209 12.89 1.41 -17.15
CA ASP A 209 11.93 0.30 -17.01
C ASP A 209 12.46 -0.86 -16.15
N THR A 210 13.19 -0.56 -15.06
CA THR A 210 13.76 -1.56 -14.15
C THR A 210 12.93 -1.77 -12.88
N MET A 211 11.77 -1.09 -12.75
CA MET A 211 10.93 -1.12 -11.55
C MET A 211 10.31 -2.49 -11.24
N ASN A 212 10.40 -3.46 -12.15
CA ASN A 212 9.83 -4.81 -12.01
C ASN A 212 10.91 -5.89 -12.08
N ARG A 213 10.90 -6.86 -11.13
CA ARG A 213 11.86 -7.98 -11.08
C ARG A 213 11.61 -9.10 -12.11
N ASP A 214 10.34 -9.30 -12.50
CA ASP A 214 9.88 -10.38 -13.36
C ASP A 214 8.91 -9.91 -14.47
N GLY A 215 8.96 -8.62 -14.74
CA GLY A 215 8.08 -7.95 -15.70
C GLY A 215 6.74 -7.48 -15.15
N PHE A 216 6.35 -7.85 -13.90
CA PHE A 216 5.08 -7.41 -13.31
C PHE A 216 5.11 -7.18 -11.79
N HIS A 217 5.79 -7.99 -10.99
CA HIS A 217 6.04 -7.69 -9.59
C HIS A 217 7.12 -6.62 -9.44
N LEU A 218 7.05 -5.82 -8.39
CA LEU A 218 8.04 -4.77 -8.16
C LEU A 218 9.42 -5.33 -7.88
N ASP A 219 10.45 -4.57 -8.24
CA ASP A 219 11.80 -4.78 -7.74
C ASP A 219 11.78 -4.84 -6.21
N LEU A 220 12.60 -5.74 -5.64
CA LEU A 220 12.56 -6.04 -4.21
C LEU A 220 13.06 -4.90 -3.33
N LEU A 221 13.84 -3.98 -3.89
CA LEU A 221 14.47 -2.89 -3.16
C LEU A 221 13.75 -1.57 -3.45
N TYR A 222 14.07 -0.91 -4.56
CA TYR A 222 13.54 0.44 -4.86
C TYR A 222 12.11 0.41 -5.38
N GLY A 223 11.68 -0.67 -6.04
CA GLY A 223 10.29 -0.82 -6.49
C GLY A 223 9.32 -0.88 -5.31
N ARG A 224 9.56 -1.81 -4.36
CA ARG A 224 8.77 -1.94 -3.13
C ARG A 224 8.84 -0.68 -2.26
N TYR A 225 10.01 -0.07 -2.17
CA TYR A 225 10.17 1.17 -1.41
C TYR A 225 9.35 2.32 -2.00
N THR A 226 9.35 2.50 -3.33
CA THR A 226 8.53 3.52 -4.01
C THR A 226 7.04 3.33 -3.73
N ALA A 227 6.55 2.09 -3.79
CA ALA A 227 5.15 1.80 -3.47
C ALA A 227 4.83 2.12 -2.01
N ALA A 228 5.66 1.68 -1.06
CA ALA A 228 5.50 1.98 0.36
C ALA A 228 5.56 3.48 0.67
N CYS A 229 6.46 4.24 0.01
CA CYS A 229 6.51 5.70 0.07
C CYS A 229 5.18 6.33 -0.37
N THR A 230 4.54 5.78 -1.40
CA THR A 230 3.24 6.28 -1.90
C THR A 230 2.13 6.04 -0.86
N TRP A 231 2.10 4.85 -0.26
CA TRP A 231 1.18 4.54 0.83
C TRP A 231 1.39 5.48 2.01
N PHE A 232 2.64 5.71 2.40
CA PHE A 232 2.99 6.64 3.47
C PHE A 232 2.47 8.06 3.18
N ALA A 233 2.79 8.61 2.01
CA ALA A 233 2.42 9.97 1.64
C ALA A 233 0.89 10.19 1.67
N VAL A 234 0.12 9.22 1.18
CA VAL A 234 -1.35 9.32 1.10
C VAL A 234 -2.01 9.09 2.45
N LEU A 235 -1.67 8.01 3.16
CA LEU A 235 -2.36 7.64 4.40
C LEU A 235 -2.07 8.60 5.54
N PHE A 236 -0.82 9.03 5.68
CA PHE A 236 -0.43 9.94 6.76
C PHE A 236 -0.49 11.41 6.35
N ARG A 237 -0.81 11.73 5.08
CA ARG A 237 -0.87 13.09 4.55
C ARG A 237 0.39 13.91 4.84
N ARG A 238 1.54 13.25 4.71
CA ARG A 238 2.87 13.83 4.95
C ARG A 238 3.76 13.57 3.76
N LYS A 239 4.60 14.54 3.43
CA LYS A 239 5.67 14.30 2.46
C LYS A 239 6.55 13.16 2.95
N VAL A 240 6.90 12.25 2.04
CA VAL A 240 7.86 11.20 2.31
C VAL A 240 9.28 11.65 2.01
N GLU A 241 9.45 12.70 1.19
CA GLU A 241 10.73 13.35 0.97
C GLU A 241 11.39 13.71 2.31
N GLY A 242 12.67 13.32 2.46
CA GLY A 242 13.40 13.51 3.70
C GLY A 242 12.98 12.57 4.83
N ASN A 243 12.29 11.48 4.53
CA ASN A 243 12.13 10.40 5.50
C ASN A 243 13.48 9.73 5.73
N PRO A 244 13.94 9.61 6.99
CA PRO A 244 15.27 9.07 7.28
C PRO A 244 15.41 7.56 7.06
N TYR A 245 14.29 6.83 6.94
CA TYR A 245 14.33 5.40 6.65
C TYR A 245 14.57 5.16 5.16
N ALA A 246 15.47 4.25 4.88
CA ALA A 246 15.68 3.65 3.58
C ALA A 246 16.08 2.18 3.72
N PRO A 247 15.66 1.28 2.84
CA PRO A 247 16.12 -0.10 2.84
C PRO A 247 17.64 -0.19 2.65
N LYS A 248 18.25 -1.13 3.37
CA LYS A 248 19.69 -1.39 3.21
C LYS A 248 20.01 -1.74 1.74
N GLY A 249 21.00 -1.08 1.17
CA GLY A 249 21.46 -1.29 -0.19
C GLY A 249 20.96 -0.25 -1.20
N MET A 250 20.03 0.63 -0.84
CA MET A 250 19.67 1.78 -1.68
C MET A 250 20.74 2.88 -1.62
N THR A 251 21.07 3.45 -2.75
CA THR A 251 21.88 4.67 -2.83
C THR A 251 21.05 5.91 -2.45
N PRO A 252 21.68 7.01 -2.00
CA PRO A 252 20.95 8.25 -1.73
C PRO A 252 20.11 8.75 -2.91
N GLN A 253 20.63 8.63 -4.14
CA GLN A 253 19.89 9.00 -5.34
C GLN A 253 18.65 8.12 -5.53
N GLN A 254 18.77 6.82 -5.30
CA GLN A 254 17.65 5.89 -5.40
C GLN A 254 16.55 6.22 -4.37
N VAL A 255 16.93 6.54 -3.14
CA VAL A 255 16.00 6.98 -2.11
C VAL A 255 15.26 8.25 -2.54
N GLN A 256 15.99 9.24 -3.05
CA GLN A 256 15.44 10.52 -3.49
C GLN A 256 14.45 10.35 -4.65
N ILE A 257 14.80 9.58 -5.68
CA ILE A 257 13.90 9.29 -6.81
C ILE A 257 12.61 8.65 -6.30
N SER A 258 12.70 7.63 -5.45
CA SER A 258 11.55 6.91 -4.93
C SER A 258 10.62 7.80 -4.10
N GLN A 259 11.20 8.62 -3.22
CA GLN A 259 10.44 9.55 -2.38
C GLN A 259 9.76 10.65 -3.23
N TRP A 260 10.47 11.23 -4.18
CA TRP A 260 9.91 12.26 -5.07
C TRP A 260 8.83 11.72 -5.98
N ALA A 261 9.03 10.54 -6.55
CA ALA A 261 8.03 9.87 -7.39
C ALA A 261 6.72 9.62 -6.63
N ALA A 262 6.82 9.21 -5.36
CA ALA A 262 5.69 8.97 -4.48
C ALA A 262 4.96 10.26 -4.10
N ASP A 263 5.70 11.31 -3.68
CA ASP A 263 5.11 12.60 -3.33
C ASP A 263 4.46 13.29 -4.53
N ALA A 264 5.06 13.16 -5.72
CA ALA A 264 4.47 13.68 -6.96
C ALA A 264 3.17 12.95 -7.30
N ALA A 265 3.14 11.61 -7.19
CA ALA A 265 1.94 10.82 -7.42
C ALA A 265 0.84 11.13 -6.41
N ALA A 266 1.17 11.35 -5.13
CA ALA A 266 0.19 11.73 -4.11
C ALA A 266 -0.49 13.08 -4.42
N ARG A 267 0.22 14.02 -5.08
CA ARG A 267 -0.32 15.32 -5.52
C ARG A 267 -1.06 15.23 -6.86
N HIS A 268 -0.55 14.41 -7.79
CA HIS A 268 -1.05 14.27 -9.16
C HIS A 268 -1.33 12.79 -9.48
N PRO A 269 -2.39 12.19 -8.89
CA PRO A 269 -2.59 10.74 -8.89
C PRO A 269 -2.93 10.15 -10.26
N TYR A 270 -3.29 10.96 -11.23
CA TYR A 270 -3.75 10.54 -12.55
C TYR A 270 -2.80 10.92 -13.70
N GLU A 271 -1.69 11.58 -13.38
CA GLU A 271 -0.77 12.12 -14.37
C GLU A 271 0.68 11.74 -14.04
N VAL A 272 1.45 11.47 -15.08
CA VAL A 272 2.89 11.24 -14.93
C VAL A 272 3.59 12.57 -14.66
N THR A 273 4.37 12.61 -13.58
CA THR A 273 5.30 13.68 -13.29
C THR A 273 6.71 13.22 -13.61
N GLU A 274 7.41 13.94 -14.45
CA GLU A 274 8.79 13.64 -14.82
C GLU A 274 9.73 13.89 -13.63
N ILE A 275 10.57 12.91 -13.32
CA ILE A 275 11.60 12.99 -12.27
C ILE A 275 12.95 13.22 -12.94
N LYS A 276 13.46 14.42 -12.84
CA LYS A 276 14.74 14.85 -13.44
C LYS A 276 15.89 14.62 -12.44
N LEU A 277 16.37 13.37 -12.33
CA LEU A 277 17.51 12.95 -11.50
C LEU A 277 18.34 11.90 -12.22
#